data_599855598f59c1eb252f821d2dbcbb18
#
_entry.id   599855598f59c1eb252f821d2dbcbb18
#
_cell.length_a   1.000
_cell.length_b   1.000
_cell.length_c   1.000
_cell.angle_alpha   90.00
_cell.angle_beta   90.00
_cell.angle_gamma   90.00
#
_symmetry.space_group_name_H-M   'P 1'
#
loop_
_entity.id
_entity.type
_entity.pdbx_description
1 polymer ?
#
loop_
_entity_poly.entity_id
_entity_poly.type
_entity_poly.pdbx_seq_one_letter_code
_entity_poly.pdbx_strand_id
1 'polypeptide(L)'
;MDRRMILASLAVAIATPALAQQRDRRGPNGGLLAGSDGHEVELVANGTAIRVYLVNHGRIAPPRSGATARMVIQEGQANRTAALTASGDGFSATLETPIATGARVVVTGRMPDGHTVQARYVMP
;
A
#
# COMPACT_ATOMS: atom_id res chain seq x y z
N MET A 1 -8.20 -46.76 -26.11
CA MET A 1 -8.20 -46.56 -25.55
C MET A 1 -7.65 -45.59 -24.92
N ASP A 2 -7.44 -45.15 -24.90
CA ASP A 2 -6.85 -44.39 -24.36
C ASP A 2 -7.30 -43.13 -24.23
N ARG A 3 -8.03 -42.98 -24.50
CA ARG A 3 -8.49 -41.90 -24.42
C ARG A 3 -8.50 -41.35 -23.25
N ARG A 4 -8.52 -41.84 -22.45
CA ARG A 4 -8.72 -41.40 -21.30
C ARG A 4 -7.77 -40.54 -20.83
N MET A 5 -6.92 -40.36 -21.06
CA MET A 5 -5.99 -39.68 -20.50
C MET A 5 -6.00 -38.31 -20.54
N ILE A 6 -6.60 -37.84 -20.89
CA ILE A 6 -6.56 -36.58 -21.06
C ILE A 6 -6.84 -35.81 -20.02
N LEU A 7 -7.27 -35.32 -19.80
CA LEU A 7 -7.65 -34.59 -18.86
C LEU A 7 -6.96 -34.03 -17.97
N ALA A 8 -6.79 -33.91 -17.60
CA ALA A 8 -6.15 -33.52 -16.68
C ALA A 8 -5.68 -32.25 -16.68
N SER A 9 -5.30 -31.93 -16.44
CA SER A 9 -4.77 -30.80 -16.47
C SER A 9 -5.28 -29.66 -16.13
N LEU A 10 -5.43 -29.21 -16.12
CA LEU A 10 -5.91 -28.12 -15.84
C LEU A 10 -5.83 -27.49 -14.76
N ALA A 11 -5.93 -27.43 -14.26
CA ALA A 11 -5.91 -27.00 -13.12
C ALA A 11 -5.23 -25.91 -12.82
N VAL A 12 -5.17 -25.31 -12.89
CA VAL A 12 -4.46 -24.41 -12.67
C VAL A 12 -4.59 -23.46 -11.81
N ALA A 13 -4.11 -23.08 -11.34
CA ALA A 13 -4.05 -22.27 -10.45
C ALA A 13 -4.15 -21.01 -10.54
N ILE A 14 -4.47 -20.44 -10.00
CA ILE A 14 -4.62 -19.24 -10.18
C ILE A 14 -4.55 -18.53 -9.09
N ALA A 15 -3.93 -18.57 -8.25
CA ALA A 15 -3.99 -17.91 -7.14
C ALA A 15 -3.51 -16.59 -6.99
N THR A 16 -2.91 -16.01 -7.76
CA THR A 16 -2.33 -14.78 -7.43
C THR A 16 -2.99 -13.62 -7.97
N PRO A 17 -4.09 -13.66 -8.56
CA PRO A 17 -4.66 -12.47 -9.13
C PRO A 17 -4.87 -11.36 -8.13
N ALA A 18 -5.21 -11.67 -6.92
CA ALA A 18 -5.46 -10.65 -5.95
C ALA A 18 -4.23 -9.82 -5.65
N LEU A 19 -3.09 -10.49 -5.48
CA LEU A 19 -1.89 -9.77 -5.25
C LEU A 19 -1.46 -8.97 -6.44
N ALA A 20 -1.59 -9.52 -7.61
CA ALA A 20 -1.23 -8.81 -8.82
C ALA A 20 -2.10 -7.58 -8.99
N GLN A 21 -3.39 -7.69 -8.73
CA GLN A 21 -4.27 -6.56 -8.83
C GLN A 21 -3.90 -5.49 -7.82
N GLN A 22 -3.52 -5.88 -6.63
CA GLN A 22 -3.12 -4.93 -5.65
C GLN A 22 -1.89 -4.17 -6.08
N ARG A 23 -0.92 -4.85 -6.67
CA ARG A 23 0.27 -4.18 -7.15
C ARG A 23 -0.02 -3.20 -8.26
N ASP A 24 -1.03 -3.48 -9.06
CA ASP A 24 -1.31 -2.63 -10.20
C ASP A 24 -2.25 -1.49 -9.86
N ARG A 25 -2.81 -1.47 -8.67
CA ARG A 25 -3.72 -0.39 -8.31
C ARG A 25 -2.93 0.88 -8.05
N ARG A 26 -3.37 1.94 -8.65
CA ARG A 26 -2.71 3.23 -8.51
C ARG A 26 -3.68 4.27 -7.97
N GLY A 27 -3.16 5.14 -7.12
CA GLY A 27 -3.93 6.22 -6.56
C GLY A 27 -3.92 7.46 -7.43
N PRO A 28 -4.57 8.52 -6.96
CA PRO A 28 -4.65 9.77 -7.72
C PRO A 28 -3.31 10.40 -8.07
N ASN A 29 -2.27 10.11 -7.27
CA ASN A 29 -0.95 10.65 -7.53
C ASN A 29 -0.02 9.63 -8.17
N GLY A 30 -0.56 8.54 -8.67
CA GLY A 30 0.23 7.52 -9.35
C GLY A 30 0.97 6.57 -8.43
N GLY A 31 0.73 6.66 -7.13
CA GLY A 31 1.36 5.78 -6.17
C GLY A 31 0.60 4.47 -5.99
N LEU A 32 1.08 3.65 -5.08
CA LEU A 32 0.42 2.37 -4.79
C LEU A 32 -0.81 2.63 -3.93
N LEU A 33 -1.92 2.01 -4.30
CA LEU A 33 -3.18 2.21 -3.60
C LEU A 33 -3.60 0.92 -2.92
N ALA A 34 -3.92 0.98 -1.65
CA ALA A 34 -4.37 -0.19 -0.90
C ALA A 34 -5.34 0.24 0.19
N GLY A 35 -6.09 -0.71 0.71
CA GLY A 35 -7.10 -0.47 1.71
C GLY A 35 -8.40 -1.13 1.30
N SER A 36 -9.51 -0.75 1.92
CA SER A 36 -10.78 -1.38 1.65
C SER A 36 -11.93 -0.47 2.01
N ASP A 37 -13.10 -0.81 1.49
CA ASP A 37 -14.36 -0.16 1.89
C ASP A 37 -14.36 1.34 1.68
N GLY A 38 -13.73 1.80 0.61
CA GLY A 38 -13.70 3.22 0.31
C GLY A 38 -12.69 4.00 1.13
N HIS A 39 -12.03 3.36 2.09
CA HIS A 39 -10.98 3.98 2.88
C HIS A 39 -9.65 3.37 2.45
N GLU A 40 -8.91 4.11 1.66
CA GLU A 40 -7.66 3.61 1.08
C GLU A 40 -6.53 4.56 1.36
N VAL A 41 -5.32 4.09 1.14
CA VAL A 41 -4.11 4.86 1.39
C VAL A 41 -3.24 4.74 0.16
N GLU A 42 -2.77 5.86 -0.33
CA GLU A 42 -1.85 5.89 -1.45
C GLU A 42 -0.45 6.13 -0.93
N LEU A 43 0.50 5.28 -1.33
CA LEU A 43 1.89 5.40 -0.95
C LEU A 43 2.70 5.82 -2.15
N VAL A 44 3.38 6.95 -2.04
CA VAL A 44 4.25 7.45 -3.08
C VAL A 44 5.66 7.47 -2.51
N ALA A 45 6.56 6.68 -3.06
CA ALA A 45 7.94 6.64 -2.65
C ALA A 45 8.80 7.13 -3.80
N ASN A 46 9.57 8.19 -3.54
CA ASN A 46 10.44 8.74 -4.55
C ASN A 46 11.83 8.84 -3.90
N GLY A 47 12.63 7.80 -4.08
CA GLY A 47 13.88 7.71 -3.35
C GLY A 47 13.61 7.63 -1.86
N THR A 48 14.18 8.53 -1.10
CA THR A 48 13.97 8.57 0.34
C THR A 48 12.79 9.44 0.74
N ALA A 49 12.18 10.14 -0.21
CA ALA A 49 11.04 11.00 0.10
C ALA A 49 9.76 10.18 0.01
N ILE A 50 9.00 10.19 1.08
CA ILE A 50 7.77 9.42 1.18
C ILE A 50 6.60 10.39 1.31
N ARG A 51 5.56 10.13 0.52
CA ARG A 51 4.28 10.83 0.67
C ARG A 51 3.20 9.77 0.82
N VAL A 52 2.25 10.05 1.69
CA VAL A 52 1.12 9.17 1.91
C VAL A 52 -0.14 10.01 1.86
N TYR A 53 -1.14 9.53 1.13
CA TYR A 53 -2.40 10.24 1.02
C TYR A 53 -3.53 9.32 1.46
N LEU A 54 -4.43 9.84 2.27
CA LEU A 54 -5.64 9.12 2.62
C LEU A 54 -6.65 9.36 1.50
N VAL A 55 -7.27 8.29 1.04
CA VAL A 55 -8.19 8.36 -0.09
C VAL A 55 -9.54 7.83 0.35
N ASN A 56 -10.55 8.68 0.30
CA ASN A 56 -11.88 8.32 0.73
C ASN A 56 -12.77 8.33 -0.49
N HIS A 57 -13.23 7.16 -0.90
CA HIS A 57 -14.09 6.99 -2.07
C HIS A 57 -13.50 7.67 -3.31
N GLY A 58 -12.22 7.42 -3.53
CA GLY A 58 -11.53 7.91 -4.73
C GLY A 58 -11.03 9.33 -4.64
N ARG A 59 -11.23 10.00 -3.53
CA ARG A 59 -10.80 11.39 -3.37
C ARG A 59 -9.82 11.51 -2.22
N ILE A 60 -8.84 12.38 -2.39
CA ILE A 60 -7.89 12.63 -1.32
C ILE A 60 -8.62 13.32 -0.16
N ALA A 61 -8.42 12.78 1.04
CA ALA A 61 -8.95 13.34 2.27
C ALA A 61 -7.77 13.98 3.00
N PRO A 62 -7.63 15.30 2.95
CA PRO A 62 -6.49 15.95 3.59
C PRO A 62 -6.52 15.70 5.09
N PRO A 63 -5.37 15.48 5.71
CA PRO A 63 -5.34 15.25 7.14
C PRO A 63 -5.62 16.53 7.92
N ARG A 64 -6.09 16.36 9.14
CA ARG A 64 -6.23 17.49 10.01
C ARG A 64 -4.87 17.98 10.45
N SER A 65 -4.80 19.26 10.81
CA SER A 65 -3.57 19.82 11.32
C SER A 65 -3.12 19.03 12.55
N GLY A 66 -1.86 18.65 12.57
CA GLY A 66 -1.28 17.90 13.67
C GLY A 66 -1.56 16.40 13.63
N ALA A 67 -2.27 15.92 12.62
CA ALA A 67 -2.50 14.48 12.49
C ALA A 67 -1.19 13.78 12.16
N THR A 68 -1.09 12.53 12.59
CA THR A 68 0.09 11.71 12.33
C THR A 68 -0.35 10.36 11.78
N ALA A 69 0.56 9.72 11.07
CA ALA A 69 0.38 8.36 10.60
C ALA A 69 1.69 7.63 10.84
N ARG A 70 1.68 6.34 10.57
CA ARG A 70 2.82 5.52 10.89
C ARG A 70 3.05 4.53 9.78
N MET A 71 4.31 4.27 9.48
CA MET A 71 4.69 3.32 8.46
C MET A 71 5.68 2.34 9.04
N VAL A 72 5.47 1.06 8.82
CA VAL A 72 6.39 0.00 9.19
C VAL A 72 6.88 -0.65 7.91
N ILE A 73 8.18 -0.75 7.77
CA ILE A 73 8.82 -1.31 6.58
C ILE A 73 9.58 -2.55 7.00
N GLN A 74 9.26 -3.67 6.38
CA GLN A 74 9.94 -4.92 6.64
C GLN A 74 10.78 -5.29 5.43
N GLU A 75 12.08 -5.32 5.61
CA GLU A 75 13.03 -5.65 4.56
C GLU A 75 13.84 -6.86 5.01
N GLY A 76 13.56 -8.02 4.43
CA GLY A 76 14.17 -9.24 4.93
C GLY A 76 13.77 -9.47 6.37
N GLN A 77 14.76 -9.52 7.25
CA GLN A 77 14.49 -9.70 8.66
C GLN A 77 14.58 -8.40 9.45
N ALA A 78 14.82 -7.30 8.78
CA ALA A 78 14.95 -6.02 9.43
C ALA A 78 13.64 -5.26 9.34
N ASN A 79 13.30 -4.52 10.39
CA ASN A 79 12.12 -3.69 10.40
C ASN A 79 12.53 -2.25 10.66
N ARG A 80 11.90 -1.34 9.94
CA ARG A 80 12.06 0.10 10.19
C ARG A 80 10.68 0.68 10.44
N THR A 81 10.61 1.69 11.27
CA THR A 81 9.38 2.41 11.52
C THR A 81 9.60 3.87 11.23
N ALA A 82 8.66 4.49 10.57
CA ALA A 82 8.74 5.92 10.29
C ALA A 82 7.45 6.58 10.73
N ALA A 83 7.58 7.72 11.40
CA ALA A 83 6.44 8.55 11.71
C ALA A 83 6.19 9.46 10.51
N LEU A 84 4.94 9.59 10.15
CA LEU A 84 4.53 10.45 9.05
C LEU A 84 3.82 11.65 9.64
N THR A 85 4.13 12.83 9.17
CA THR A 85 3.51 14.03 9.67
C THR A 85 2.66 14.68 8.61
N ALA A 86 1.59 15.32 9.02
CA ALA A 86 0.69 15.96 8.09
C ALA A 86 1.40 17.10 7.37
N SER A 87 1.24 17.16 6.08
CA SER A 87 1.91 18.15 5.24
C SER A 87 1.09 18.33 3.97
N GLY A 88 0.52 19.49 3.78
CA GLY A 88 -0.33 19.74 2.63
C GLY A 88 -1.55 18.83 2.65
N ASP A 89 -1.78 18.15 1.54
CA ASP A 89 -2.95 17.27 1.42
C ASP A 89 -2.67 15.83 1.80
N GLY A 90 -1.52 15.55 2.40
CA GLY A 90 -1.15 14.20 2.80
C GLY A 90 -0.20 14.23 3.99
N PHE A 91 0.59 13.17 4.06
CA PHE A 91 1.60 13.01 5.10
C PHE A 91 2.95 12.86 4.43
N SER A 92 4.00 13.19 5.13
CA SER A 92 5.34 13.07 4.58
C SER A 92 6.30 12.51 5.60
N ALA A 93 7.34 11.88 5.07
CA ALA A 93 8.49 11.44 5.86
C ALA A 93 9.69 11.39 4.93
N THR A 94 10.88 11.48 5.51
CA THR A 94 12.13 11.29 4.80
C THR A 94 12.85 10.13 5.47
N LEU A 95 13.22 9.14 4.67
CA LEU A 95 13.93 7.97 5.18
C LEU A 95 15.42 8.16 4.98
N GLU A 96 16.22 7.40 5.72
CA GLU A 96 17.65 7.43 5.52
C GLU A 96 18.07 6.72 4.25
N THR A 97 17.35 5.67 3.90
CA THR A 97 17.62 4.93 2.67
C THR A 97 16.30 4.61 2.00
N PRO A 98 16.30 4.45 0.68
CA PRO A 98 15.05 4.09 -0.02
C PRO A 98 14.51 2.74 0.45
N ILE A 99 13.24 2.52 0.22
CA ILE A 99 12.63 1.25 0.55
C ILE A 99 13.03 0.24 -0.53
N ALA A 100 13.49 -0.92 -0.09
CA ALA A 100 13.99 -1.93 -1.01
C ALA A 100 12.85 -2.57 -1.80
N THR A 101 13.18 -3.01 -3.01
CA THR A 101 12.26 -3.80 -3.82
C THR A 101 11.86 -5.06 -3.06
N GLY A 102 10.59 -5.39 -3.07
CA GLY A 102 10.10 -6.56 -2.37
C GLY A 102 9.79 -6.34 -0.91
N ALA A 103 10.11 -5.18 -0.37
CA ALA A 103 9.82 -4.89 1.03
C ALA A 103 8.32 -4.86 1.27
N ARG A 104 7.92 -5.24 2.46
CA ARG A 104 6.53 -5.15 2.86
C ARG A 104 6.35 -3.89 3.69
N VAL A 105 5.31 -3.14 3.38
CA VAL A 105 5.07 -1.87 4.04
C VAL A 105 3.65 -1.86 4.56
N VAL A 106 3.48 -1.44 5.81
CA VAL A 106 2.17 -1.26 6.41
C VAL A 106 2.06 0.20 6.82
N VAL A 107 1.03 0.86 6.33
CA VAL A 107 0.75 2.24 6.72
C VAL A 107 -0.53 2.25 7.54
N THR A 108 -0.50 2.90 8.69
CA THR A 108 -1.67 3.05 9.54
C THR A 108 -1.91 4.53 9.74
N GLY A 109 -3.13 4.96 9.51
CA GLY A 109 -3.50 6.35 9.69
C GLY A 109 -4.93 6.49 10.16
N ARG A 110 -5.31 7.70 10.47
CA ARG A 110 -6.68 7.98 10.88
C ARG A 110 -7.29 8.95 9.88
N MET A 111 -8.42 8.56 9.35
CA MET A 111 -9.17 9.42 8.45
C MET A 111 -9.71 10.64 9.19
N PRO A 112 -9.98 11.74 8.50
CA PRO A 112 -10.56 12.91 9.16
C PRO A 112 -11.88 12.61 9.85
N ASP A 113 -12.62 11.59 9.40
CA ASP A 113 -13.87 11.20 10.02
C ASP A 113 -13.66 10.33 11.25
N GLY A 114 -12.43 10.05 11.63
CA GLY A 114 -12.11 9.28 12.83
C GLY A 114 -11.85 7.81 12.61
N HIS A 115 -12.11 7.31 11.41
CA HIS A 115 -11.86 5.88 11.15
C HIS A 115 -10.36 5.63 11.00
N THR A 116 -9.89 4.55 11.58
CA THR A 116 -8.52 4.10 11.38
C THR A 116 -8.45 3.30 10.10
N VAL A 117 -7.44 3.58 9.29
CA VAL A 117 -7.23 2.84 8.05
C VAL A 117 -5.84 2.24 8.09
N GLN A 118 -5.73 1.03 7.56
CA GLN A 118 -4.46 0.35 7.47
C GLN A 118 -4.32 -0.19 6.07
N ALA A 119 -3.17 0.00 5.48
CA ALA A 119 -2.91 -0.45 4.12
C ALA A 119 -1.59 -1.20 4.09
N ARG A 120 -1.53 -2.24 3.25
CA ARG A 120 -0.37 -3.09 3.12
C ARG A 120 0.09 -3.12 1.70
N TYR A 121 1.39 -3.07 1.50
CA TYR A 121 2.00 -3.02 0.17
C TYR A 121 3.17 -3.98 0.09
N VAL A 122 3.45 -4.42 -1.13
CA VAL A 122 4.72 -5.05 -1.45
C VAL A 122 5.36 -4.12 -2.48
N MET A 123 6.54 -3.64 -2.19
CA MET A 123 7.19 -2.65 -3.07
C MET A 123 7.64 -3.29 -4.35
N PRO A 124 7.34 -2.65 -5.49
CA PRO A 124 7.74 -3.17 -6.79
C PRO A 124 9.23 -3.07 -7.03
#